data_677ffc7d7461c210fc7497b843572d0a
#
_entry.id   677ffc7d7461c210fc7497b843572d0a
#
_cell.length_a   1.000
_cell.length_b   1.000
_cell.length_c   1.000
_cell.angle_alpha   90.00
_cell.angle_beta   90.00
_cell.angle_gamma   90.00
#
_symmetry.space_group_name_H-M   'P 1'
#
loop_
_entity.id
_entity.type
_entity.pdbx_description
1 polymer ?
#
loop_
_entity_poly.entity_id
_entity_poly.type
_entity_poly.pdbx_seq_one_letter_code
_entity_poly.pdbx_strand_id
1 'polypeptide(L)'
;MTKGFYQHYNREDHPFIDRALELIARVEERYSFELTSFLNPHQIDILRQIGAHHGLQVFSSAKILPSEYARAILAPSYYILEEADFEISLLEVTYPAKFYTLTHSQVLGAVLHQLGIERKSFGDILMGDGKVHLFVEQRFSSYFQNNLKKIAKVSVKVREVDYSKRLMVEEKSKFKDLLVTSIRLDKLVAATFQLSRSVAS
;
A
#
# COMPACT_ATOMS: atom_id res chain seq x y z
N MET A 1 13.41 10.19 -25.68
CA MET A 1 12.02 9.77 -26.06
C MET A 1 10.98 9.93 -24.94
N THR A 2 11.25 10.69 -23.90
CA THR A 2 10.42 10.79 -22.68
C THR A 2 9.24 11.78 -22.73
N LYS A 3 9.21 12.71 -23.68
CA LYS A 3 8.17 13.77 -23.72
C LYS A 3 6.74 13.28 -24.05
N GLY A 4 6.56 12.09 -24.60
CA GLY A 4 5.23 11.55 -24.99
C GLY A 4 4.42 10.98 -23.84
N PHE A 5 5.07 10.49 -22.77
CA PHE A 5 4.36 9.85 -21.66
C PHE A 5 3.57 10.83 -20.79
N TYR A 6 4.16 12.00 -20.51
CA TYR A 6 3.55 12.98 -19.59
C TYR A 6 2.20 13.52 -20.06
N GLN A 7 1.91 13.46 -21.38
CA GLN A 7 0.63 13.97 -21.93
C GLN A 7 -0.58 13.12 -21.52
N HIS A 8 -0.35 11.88 -21.09
CA HIS A 8 -1.41 10.93 -20.72
C HIS A 8 -1.66 10.86 -19.22
N TYR A 9 -0.86 11.59 -18.41
CA TYR A 9 -0.92 11.55 -16.95
C TYR A 9 -1.10 12.94 -16.35
N ASN A 10 -1.67 12.96 -15.14
CA ASN A 10 -1.82 14.20 -14.40
C ASN A 10 -0.43 14.73 -13.96
N ARG A 11 -0.32 16.03 -13.76
CA ARG A 11 0.93 16.65 -13.29
C ARG A 11 1.42 16.09 -11.94
N GLU A 12 0.48 15.64 -11.10
CA GLU A 12 0.77 15.03 -9.80
C GLU A 12 1.49 13.68 -9.93
N ASP A 13 1.32 12.97 -11.05
CA ASP A 13 1.96 11.69 -11.32
C ASP A 13 3.41 11.84 -11.84
N HIS A 14 3.79 13.02 -12.33
CA HIS A 14 5.08 13.23 -12.98
C HIS A 14 6.28 12.84 -12.11
N PRO A 15 6.35 13.19 -10.79
CA PRO A 15 7.47 12.77 -9.96
C PRO A 15 7.58 11.25 -9.79
N PHE A 16 6.44 10.54 -9.83
CA PHE A 16 6.43 9.08 -9.80
C PHE A 16 6.89 8.49 -11.13
N ILE A 17 6.46 9.07 -12.24
CA ILE A 17 6.87 8.66 -13.60
C ILE A 17 8.39 8.81 -13.77
N ASP A 18 8.96 9.93 -13.32
CA ASP A 18 10.42 10.15 -13.36
C ASP A 18 11.16 9.05 -12.61
N ARG A 19 10.69 8.71 -11.40
CA ARG A 19 11.27 7.63 -10.61
C ARG A 19 11.09 6.26 -11.27
N ALA A 20 9.94 5.99 -11.89
CA ALA A 20 9.70 4.75 -12.62
C ALA A 20 10.66 4.60 -13.81
N LEU A 21 10.91 5.67 -14.55
CA LEU A 21 11.88 5.69 -15.64
C LEU A 21 13.32 5.46 -15.17
N GLU A 22 13.70 5.99 -13.99
CA GLU A 22 15.00 5.70 -13.38
C GLU A 22 15.13 4.21 -12.99
N LEU A 23 14.06 3.61 -12.45
CA LEU A 23 14.03 2.17 -12.15
C LEU A 23 14.19 1.34 -13.43
N ILE A 24 13.47 1.69 -14.49
CA ILE A 24 13.56 1.04 -15.80
C ILE A 24 14.99 1.10 -16.34
N ALA A 25 15.60 2.28 -16.34
CA ALA A 25 16.98 2.45 -16.80
C ALA A 25 17.96 1.54 -16.04
N ARG A 26 17.79 1.39 -14.71
CA ARG A 26 18.61 0.48 -13.92
C ARG A 26 18.41 -0.99 -14.26
N VAL A 27 17.16 -1.41 -14.51
CA VAL A 27 16.86 -2.78 -14.95
C VAL A 27 17.51 -3.07 -16.31
N GLU A 28 17.39 -2.14 -17.26
CA GLU A 28 17.97 -2.26 -18.61
C GLU A 28 19.50 -2.29 -18.56
N GLU A 29 20.13 -1.43 -17.73
CA GLU A 29 21.58 -1.36 -17.60
C GLU A 29 22.18 -2.59 -16.90
N ARG A 30 21.52 -3.07 -15.84
CA ARG A 30 22.04 -4.16 -14.98
C ARG A 30 21.58 -5.55 -15.37
N TYR A 31 20.60 -5.64 -16.29
CA TYR A 31 19.95 -6.91 -16.64
C TYR A 31 19.41 -7.67 -15.44
N SER A 32 18.95 -6.94 -14.43
CA SER A 32 18.47 -7.45 -13.16
C SER A 32 17.09 -6.88 -12.84
N PHE A 33 16.48 -7.29 -11.74
CA PHE A 33 15.23 -6.68 -11.30
C PHE A 33 15.47 -5.48 -10.35
N GLU A 34 14.47 -4.61 -10.28
CA GLU A 34 14.39 -3.54 -9.29
C GLU A 34 13.11 -3.69 -8.47
N LEU A 35 13.24 -3.57 -7.14
CA LEU A 35 12.16 -3.66 -6.19
C LEU A 35 11.76 -2.27 -5.71
N THR A 36 10.45 -1.97 -5.76
CA THR A 36 9.93 -0.67 -5.31
C THR A 36 9.68 -0.64 -3.80
N SER A 37 9.46 0.55 -3.25
CA SER A 37 8.72 0.70 -1.99
C SER A 37 7.26 0.28 -2.16
N PHE A 38 6.44 0.38 -1.10
CA PHE A 38 5.00 0.20 -1.21
C PHE A 38 4.37 1.30 -2.07
N LEU A 39 3.59 0.90 -3.04
CA LEU A 39 2.89 1.72 -4.02
C LEU A 39 1.38 1.55 -3.84
N ASN A 40 0.62 2.60 -4.12
CA ASN A 40 -0.83 2.50 -4.24
C ASN A 40 -1.24 1.88 -5.60
N PRO A 41 -2.52 1.46 -5.79
CA PRO A 41 -2.97 0.82 -7.01
C PRO A 41 -2.72 1.67 -8.27
N HIS A 42 -2.94 2.97 -8.21
CA HIS A 42 -2.72 3.88 -9.32
C HIS A 42 -1.24 3.92 -9.76
N GLN A 43 -0.32 3.99 -8.80
CA GLN A 43 1.12 3.95 -9.08
C GLN A 43 1.56 2.60 -9.69
N ILE A 44 0.98 1.49 -9.25
CA ILE A 44 1.24 0.16 -9.83
C ILE A 44 0.76 0.11 -11.27
N ASP A 45 -0.39 0.70 -11.59
CA ASP A 45 -0.91 0.73 -12.95
C ASP A 45 -0.06 1.61 -13.87
N ILE A 46 0.40 2.77 -13.40
CA ILE A 46 1.38 3.59 -14.12
C ILE A 46 2.66 2.79 -14.40
N LEU A 47 3.21 2.13 -13.37
CA LEU A 47 4.44 1.35 -13.50
C LEU A 47 4.28 0.21 -14.52
N ARG A 48 3.13 -0.48 -14.54
CA ARG A 48 2.81 -1.53 -15.51
C ARG A 48 2.78 -1.00 -16.94
N GLN A 49 2.13 0.14 -17.16
CA GLN A 49 2.02 0.74 -18.49
C GLN A 49 3.40 1.17 -19.02
N ILE A 50 4.21 1.84 -18.19
CA ILE A 50 5.54 2.27 -18.57
C ILE A 50 6.47 1.07 -18.75
N GLY A 51 6.45 0.11 -17.83
CA GLY A 51 7.24 -1.12 -17.92
C GLY A 51 6.95 -1.92 -19.20
N ALA A 52 5.67 -2.09 -19.53
CA ALA A 52 5.26 -2.78 -20.75
C ALA A 52 5.79 -2.10 -22.02
N HIS A 53 5.83 -0.76 -22.05
CA HIS A 53 6.40 -0.01 -23.18
C HIS A 53 7.90 -0.28 -23.37
N HIS A 54 8.61 -0.58 -22.30
CA HIS A 54 10.04 -0.94 -22.31
C HIS A 54 10.28 -2.47 -22.40
N GLY A 55 9.23 -3.27 -22.64
CA GLY A 55 9.36 -4.73 -22.71
C GLY A 55 9.68 -5.41 -21.39
N LEU A 56 9.44 -4.72 -20.27
CA LEU A 56 9.68 -5.24 -18.93
C LEU A 56 8.38 -5.77 -18.30
N GLN A 57 8.53 -6.74 -17.39
CA GLN A 57 7.42 -7.28 -16.60
C GLN A 57 7.32 -6.54 -15.26
N VAL A 58 6.09 -6.37 -14.76
CA VAL A 58 5.82 -5.80 -13.45
C VAL A 58 5.01 -6.79 -12.63
N PHE A 59 5.64 -7.32 -11.59
CA PHE A 59 5.03 -8.19 -10.61
C PHE A 59 4.58 -7.35 -9.41
N SER A 60 3.42 -7.65 -8.85
CA SER A 60 2.91 -6.97 -7.65
C SER A 60 2.70 -7.97 -6.54
N SER A 61 3.17 -7.64 -5.34
CA SER A 61 2.98 -8.45 -4.14
C SER A 61 1.50 -8.63 -3.79
N ALA A 62 0.59 -7.75 -4.25
CA ALA A 62 -0.85 -7.88 -4.04
C ALA A 62 -1.46 -9.16 -4.65
N LYS A 63 -0.77 -9.80 -5.60
CA LYS A 63 -1.20 -11.10 -6.16
C LYS A 63 -0.97 -12.27 -5.21
N ILE A 64 0.01 -12.15 -4.32
CA ILE A 64 0.40 -13.17 -3.33
C ILE A 64 -0.18 -12.79 -1.96
N LEU A 65 -0.03 -11.53 -1.59
CA LEU A 65 -0.51 -10.94 -0.35
C LEU A 65 -1.57 -9.89 -0.67
N PRO A 66 -2.87 -10.27 -0.75
CA PRO A 66 -3.92 -9.32 -1.10
C PRO A 66 -3.89 -8.09 -0.21
N SER A 67 -3.59 -6.94 -0.78
CA SER A 67 -3.39 -5.66 -0.10
C SER A 67 -3.64 -4.51 -1.06
N GLU A 68 -4.05 -3.36 -0.54
CA GLU A 68 -4.21 -2.15 -1.35
C GLU A 68 -2.84 -1.56 -1.71
N TYR A 69 -1.97 -1.41 -0.71
CA TYR A 69 -0.59 -0.97 -0.93
C TYR A 69 0.30 -2.19 -1.11
N ALA A 70 1.02 -2.25 -2.22
CA ALA A 70 1.85 -3.38 -2.57
C ALA A 70 3.24 -2.95 -3.05
N ARG A 71 4.24 -3.81 -2.85
CA ARG A 71 5.53 -3.64 -3.51
C ARG A 71 5.46 -4.21 -4.91
N ALA A 72 6.18 -3.60 -5.82
CA ALA A 72 6.28 -4.07 -7.19
C ALA A 72 7.73 -4.41 -7.55
N ILE A 73 7.90 -5.47 -8.34
CA ILE A 73 9.17 -5.85 -8.95
C ILE A 73 9.06 -5.55 -10.44
N LEU A 74 9.99 -4.74 -10.93
CA LEU A 74 10.19 -4.46 -12.33
C LEU A 74 11.36 -5.30 -12.83
N ALA A 75 11.15 -6.16 -13.84
CA ALA A 75 12.13 -7.16 -14.25
C ALA A 75 12.11 -7.45 -15.74
N PRO A 76 13.23 -7.96 -16.31
CA PRO A 76 13.26 -8.49 -17.67
C PRO A 76 12.31 -9.68 -17.84
N SER A 77 11.95 -10.01 -19.10
CA SER A 77 11.00 -11.09 -19.43
C SER A 77 11.44 -12.49 -19.00
N TYR A 78 12.73 -12.71 -18.83
CA TYR A 78 13.31 -14.00 -18.40
C TYR A 78 13.38 -14.17 -16.88
N TYR A 79 12.99 -13.16 -16.09
CA TYR A 79 13.06 -13.22 -14.63
C TYR A 79 12.01 -14.17 -14.06
N ILE A 80 12.44 -15.03 -13.16
CA ILE A 80 11.57 -15.97 -12.43
C ILE A 80 11.36 -15.40 -11.04
N LEU A 81 10.11 -15.06 -10.73
CA LEU A 81 9.71 -14.45 -9.47
C LEU A 81 9.67 -15.48 -8.35
N GLU A 82 10.28 -15.14 -7.22
CA GLU A 82 10.10 -15.81 -5.93
C GLU A 82 9.34 -14.88 -4.95
N GLU A 83 8.54 -15.45 -4.06
CA GLU A 83 7.76 -14.65 -3.09
C GLU A 83 8.68 -13.81 -2.18
N ALA A 84 9.83 -14.37 -1.81
CA ALA A 84 10.84 -13.71 -0.99
C ALA A 84 11.42 -12.43 -1.63
N ASP A 85 11.38 -12.31 -2.96
CA ASP A 85 11.94 -11.17 -3.68
C ASP A 85 11.20 -9.86 -3.37
N PHE A 86 9.97 -9.93 -2.87
CA PHE A 86 9.25 -8.74 -2.44
C PHE A 86 9.78 -8.15 -1.14
N GLU A 87 10.61 -8.86 -0.39
CA GLU A 87 11.21 -8.40 0.88
C GLU A 87 10.18 -7.73 1.80
N ILE A 88 9.05 -8.40 2.01
CA ILE A 88 7.99 -7.94 2.91
C ILE A 88 8.05 -8.79 4.19
N SER A 89 7.85 -8.17 5.35
CA SER A 89 7.58 -8.86 6.60
C SER A 89 6.16 -8.57 7.07
N LEU A 90 5.48 -9.58 7.61
CA LEU A 90 4.20 -9.42 8.29
C LEU A 90 4.45 -9.29 9.79
N LEU A 91 4.14 -8.14 10.37
CA LEU A 91 4.24 -7.88 11.79
C LEU A 91 2.88 -8.00 12.46
N GLU A 92 2.83 -8.75 13.55
CA GLU A 92 1.69 -8.79 14.46
C GLU A 92 1.97 -7.90 15.67
N VAL A 93 1.10 -6.93 15.89
CA VAL A 93 1.08 -6.06 17.08
C VAL A 93 -0.05 -6.51 17.97
N THR A 94 0.27 -6.97 19.18
CA THR A 94 -0.71 -7.44 20.17
C THR A 94 -0.84 -6.46 21.34
N TYR A 95 -2.07 -6.33 21.86
CA TYR A 95 -2.39 -5.45 22.98
C TYR A 95 -3.52 -6.04 23.84
N PRO A 96 -3.71 -5.59 25.11
CA PRO A 96 -4.77 -6.12 25.98
C PRO A 96 -6.15 -5.58 25.59
N ALA A 97 -6.82 -6.25 24.62
CA ALA A 97 -8.11 -5.86 24.05
C ALA A 97 -9.24 -5.77 25.09
N LYS A 98 -9.14 -6.51 26.19
CA LYS A 98 -10.13 -6.43 27.28
C LYS A 98 -10.28 -5.00 27.85
N PHE A 99 -9.23 -4.19 27.78
CA PHE A 99 -9.19 -2.87 28.40
C PHE A 99 -9.02 -1.72 27.41
N TYR A 100 -8.61 -2.03 26.18
CA TYR A 100 -8.27 -1.02 25.19
C TYR A 100 -8.73 -1.42 23.81
N THR A 101 -9.10 -0.43 23.02
CA THR A 101 -9.35 -0.58 21.60
C THR A 101 -8.45 0.39 20.84
N LEU A 102 -7.63 -0.12 19.96
CA LEU A 102 -6.82 0.69 19.06
C LEU A 102 -7.59 0.99 17.79
N THR A 103 -7.43 2.21 17.28
CA THR A 103 -7.97 2.61 15.98
C THR A 103 -6.88 2.59 14.91
N HIS A 104 -7.27 2.43 13.66
CA HIS A 104 -6.36 2.50 12.51
C HIS A 104 -5.52 3.80 12.54
N SER A 105 -6.15 4.95 12.82
CA SER A 105 -5.46 6.25 12.87
C SER A 105 -4.40 6.32 13.98
N GLN A 106 -4.63 5.68 15.13
CA GLN A 106 -3.64 5.62 16.21
C GLN A 106 -2.42 4.78 15.83
N VAL A 107 -2.66 3.64 15.15
CA VAL A 107 -1.56 2.79 14.65
C VAL A 107 -0.77 3.53 13.57
N LEU A 108 -1.46 4.10 12.58
CA LEU A 108 -0.84 4.89 11.52
C LEU A 108 -0.01 6.06 12.09
N GLY A 109 -0.59 6.81 13.03
CA GLY A 109 0.11 7.92 13.69
C GLY A 109 1.35 7.47 14.46
N ALA A 110 1.31 6.33 15.15
CA ALA A 110 2.48 5.79 15.84
C ALA A 110 3.60 5.41 14.85
N VAL A 111 3.26 4.79 13.72
CA VAL A 111 4.25 4.43 12.69
C VAL A 111 4.89 5.67 12.07
N LEU A 112 4.08 6.64 11.65
CA LEU A 112 4.56 7.84 10.96
C LEU A 112 5.32 8.79 11.88
N HIS A 113 4.78 9.09 13.08
CA HIS A 113 5.29 10.16 13.92
C HIS A 113 6.17 9.67 15.08
N GLN A 114 5.84 8.53 15.68
CA GLN A 114 6.64 8.01 16.80
C GLN A 114 7.87 7.24 16.29
N LEU A 115 7.71 6.40 15.24
CA LEU A 115 8.82 5.67 14.64
C LEU A 115 9.54 6.46 13.54
N GLY A 116 8.93 7.50 13.00
CA GLY A 116 9.48 8.28 11.88
C GLY A 116 9.58 7.49 10.57
N ILE A 117 8.76 6.45 10.40
CA ILE A 117 8.75 5.62 9.19
C ILE A 117 7.90 6.30 8.11
N GLU A 118 8.47 6.46 6.92
CA GLU A 118 7.76 7.03 5.78
C GLU A 118 6.61 6.14 5.31
N ARG A 119 5.51 6.74 4.82
CA ARG A 119 4.32 6.00 4.34
C ARG A 119 4.64 4.93 3.29
N LYS A 120 5.61 5.20 2.43
CA LYS A 120 6.03 4.28 1.35
C LYS A 120 6.77 3.03 1.86
N SER A 121 7.19 2.97 3.13
CA SER A 121 7.97 1.86 3.69
C SER A 121 7.10 0.79 4.38
N PHE A 122 5.79 0.98 4.41
CA PHE A 122 4.84 -0.01 4.91
C PHE A 122 3.55 -0.03 4.07
N GLY A 123 2.91 -1.19 4.03
CA GLY A 123 1.66 -1.44 3.31
C GLY A 123 0.43 -1.22 4.18
N ASP A 124 -0.50 -2.16 4.11
CA ASP A 124 -1.77 -2.10 4.80
C ASP A 124 -1.63 -2.35 6.30
N ILE A 125 -2.53 -1.72 7.05
CA ILE A 125 -2.74 -1.94 8.48
C ILE A 125 -4.06 -2.68 8.63
N LEU A 126 -4.00 -3.96 9.00
CA LEU A 126 -5.16 -4.81 9.17
C LEU A 126 -5.55 -4.84 10.65
N MET A 127 -6.74 -4.34 10.96
CA MET A 127 -7.25 -4.28 12.34
C MET A 127 -8.03 -5.55 12.69
N GLY A 128 -7.70 -6.17 13.81
CA GLY A 128 -8.41 -7.30 14.37
C GLY A 128 -8.71 -7.11 15.86
N ASP A 129 -9.41 -8.07 16.46
CA ASP A 129 -9.67 -8.03 17.90
C ASP A 129 -8.40 -8.36 18.68
N GLY A 130 -7.92 -7.38 19.45
CA GLY A 130 -6.72 -7.48 20.28
C GLY A 130 -5.39 -7.55 19.53
N LYS A 131 -5.42 -7.43 18.22
CA LYS A 131 -4.21 -7.48 17.38
C LYS A 131 -4.34 -6.64 16.12
N VAL A 132 -3.20 -6.20 15.63
CA VAL A 132 -3.07 -5.47 14.38
C VAL A 132 -1.98 -6.14 13.55
N HIS A 133 -2.20 -6.29 12.26
CA HIS A 133 -1.18 -6.73 11.33
C HIS A 133 -0.72 -5.58 10.44
N LEU A 134 0.61 -5.49 10.23
CA LEU A 134 1.23 -4.51 9.35
C LEU A 134 2.13 -5.23 8.35
N PHE A 135 2.00 -4.91 7.08
CA PHE A 135 3.01 -5.24 6.08
C PHE A 135 4.09 -4.16 6.09
N VAL A 136 5.35 -4.54 6.26
CA VAL A 136 6.48 -3.62 6.28
C VAL A 136 7.58 -4.10 5.35
N GLU A 137 8.44 -3.19 4.85
CA GLU A 137 9.67 -3.62 4.20
C GLU A 137 10.51 -4.42 5.20
N GLN A 138 11.03 -5.57 4.79
CA GLN A 138 11.75 -6.53 5.65
C GLN A 138 12.88 -5.87 6.44
N ARG A 139 13.60 -4.93 5.83
CA ARG A 139 14.69 -4.18 6.49
C ARG A 139 14.24 -3.41 7.75
N PHE A 140 12.95 -3.08 7.87
CA PHE A 140 12.40 -2.39 9.04
C PHE A 140 11.81 -3.32 10.09
N SER A 141 11.69 -4.63 9.84
CA SER A 141 11.06 -5.59 10.75
C SER A 141 11.64 -5.52 12.17
N SER A 142 12.96 -5.64 12.31
CA SER A 142 13.63 -5.56 13.60
C SER A 142 13.49 -4.18 14.26
N TYR A 143 13.48 -3.11 13.47
CA TYR A 143 13.29 -1.76 13.99
C TYR A 143 11.91 -1.60 14.64
N PHE A 144 10.85 -2.05 13.98
CA PHE A 144 9.50 -2.06 14.54
C PHE A 144 9.42 -2.87 15.83
N GLN A 145 9.95 -4.10 15.84
CA GLN A 145 9.94 -4.99 17.00
C GLN A 145 10.63 -4.37 18.21
N ASN A 146 11.71 -3.63 18.00
CA ASN A 146 12.51 -3.05 19.06
C ASN A 146 11.96 -1.70 19.56
N ASN A 147 11.34 -0.90 18.72
CA ASN A 147 11.00 0.50 19.02
C ASN A 147 9.50 0.77 19.19
N LEU A 148 8.59 -0.03 18.60
CA LEU A 148 7.16 0.17 18.79
C LEU A 148 6.70 -0.52 20.10
N LYS A 149 6.82 0.16 21.21
CA LYS A 149 6.44 -0.33 22.55
C LYS A 149 5.08 0.17 23.03
N LYS A 150 4.60 1.28 22.45
CA LYS A 150 3.31 1.87 22.78
C LYS A 150 2.65 2.42 21.52
N ILE A 151 1.33 2.37 21.50
CA ILE A 151 0.48 3.07 20.52
C ILE A 151 -0.50 3.91 21.35
N ALA A 152 -0.48 5.22 21.20
CA ALA A 152 -1.16 6.15 22.12
C ALA A 152 -0.77 5.85 23.58
N LYS A 153 -1.73 5.48 24.42
CA LYS A 153 -1.51 5.14 25.84
C LYS A 153 -1.38 3.62 26.09
N VAL A 154 -1.46 2.80 25.05
CA VAL A 154 -1.54 1.34 25.15
C VAL A 154 -0.16 0.73 24.92
N SER A 155 0.32 -0.09 25.86
CA SER A 155 1.53 -0.89 25.65
C SER A 155 1.24 -2.01 24.68
N VAL A 156 2.16 -2.22 23.72
CA VAL A 156 2.04 -3.23 22.66
C VAL A 156 3.26 -4.13 22.61
N LYS A 157 3.07 -5.33 22.06
CA LYS A 157 4.16 -6.25 21.71
C LYS A 157 4.12 -6.48 20.20
N VAL A 158 5.27 -6.40 19.57
CA VAL A 158 5.42 -6.59 18.12
C VAL A 158 6.28 -7.82 17.87
N ARG A 159 5.81 -8.68 16.99
CA ARG A 159 6.57 -9.83 16.50
C ARG A 159 6.34 -10.04 15.01
N GLU A 160 7.30 -10.60 14.33
CA GLU A 160 7.14 -11.08 12.97
C GLU A 160 6.39 -12.42 12.97
N VAL A 161 5.49 -12.60 12.01
CA VAL A 161 4.68 -13.80 11.87
C VAL A 161 4.64 -14.23 10.41
N ASP A 162 4.38 -15.51 10.19
CA ASP A 162 4.18 -16.07 8.86
C ASP A 162 2.92 -15.49 8.19
N TYR A 163 2.95 -15.37 6.86
CA TYR A 163 1.84 -14.79 6.07
C TYR A 163 0.53 -15.58 6.22
N SER A 164 0.60 -16.87 6.49
CA SER A 164 -0.59 -17.71 6.76
C SER A 164 -1.40 -17.23 7.97
N LYS A 165 -0.78 -16.46 8.87
CA LYS A 165 -1.43 -15.85 10.04
C LYS A 165 -2.07 -14.49 9.75
N ARG A 166 -2.02 -14.03 8.50
CA ARG A 166 -2.61 -12.75 8.11
C ARG A 166 -4.07 -12.67 8.55
N LEU A 167 -4.43 -11.53 9.14
CA LEU A 167 -5.81 -11.23 9.44
C LEU A 167 -6.63 -11.16 8.14
N MET A 168 -7.69 -11.93 8.08
CA MET A 168 -8.69 -11.79 7.04
C MET A 168 -9.62 -10.66 7.46
N VAL A 169 -9.54 -9.55 6.76
CA VAL A 169 -10.48 -8.44 6.94
C VAL A 169 -11.70 -8.77 6.10
N GLU A 170 -12.83 -9.05 6.76
CA GLU A 170 -14.11 -9.09 6.06
C GLU A 170 -14.42 -7.67 5.57
N GLU A 171 -14.35 -7.46 4.27
CA GLU A 171 -14.94 -6.27 3.67
C GLU A 171 -16.46 -6.33 3.89
N LYS A 172 -16.92 -5.66 4.93
CA LYS A 172 -18.37 -5.43 5.11
C LYS A 172 -18.81 -4.36 4.09
N SER A 173 -18.73 -4.70 2.82
CA SER A 173 -19.24 -3.86 1.75
C SER A 173 -20.77 -3.82 1.88
N LYS A 174 -21.30 -2.64 2.19
CA LYS A 174 -22.74 -2.38 2.08
C LYS A 174 -23.00 -1.88 0.66
N PHE A 175 -23.66 -2.70 -0.12
CA PHE A 175 -24.14 -2.27 -1.43
C PHE A 175 -25.40 -1.43 -1.24
N LYS A 176 -25.49 -0.35 -1.97
CA LYS A 176 -26.67 0.53 -2.02
C LYS A 176 -26.90 0.95 -3.47
N ASP A 177 -28.06 0.59 -3.98
CA ASP A 177 -28.48 1.06 -5.29
C ASP A 177 -28.91 2.52 -5.21
N LEU A 178 -28.33 3.35 -6.07
CA LEU A 178 -28.58 4.78 -6.12
C LEU A 178 -29.06 5.19 -7.50
N LEU A 179 -30.19 5.88 -7.56
CA LEU A 179 -30.67 6.55 -8.76
C LEU A 179 -30.06 7.95 -8.79
N VAL A 180 -29.18 8.20 -9.76
CA VAL A 180 -28.54 9.49 -9.96
C VAL A 180 -28.72 9.97 -11.40
N THR A 181 -28.94 11.26 -11.58
CA THR A 181 -29.13 11.86 -12.91
C THR A 181 -27.84 12.01 -13.71
N SER A 182 -26.68 11.87 -13.09
CA SER A 182 -25.35 11.80 -13.73
C SER A 182 -24.33 11.23 -12.76
N ILE A 183 -23.24 10.62 -13.30
CA ILE A 183 -22.14 10.00 -12.53
C ILE A 183 -21.10 11.06 -12.11
N ARG A 184 -21.56 12.19 -11.56
CA ARG A 184 -20.67 13.19 -10.97
C ARG A 184 -20.44 12.86 -9.51
N LEU A 185 -19.21 13.06 -9.00
CA LEU A 185 -18.84 12.73 -7.64
C LEU A 185 -19.70 13.43 -6.59
N ASP A 186 -19.95 14.74 -6.78
CA ASP A 186 -20.81 15.54 -5.91
C ASP A 186 -22.25 14.95 -5.80
N LYS A 187 -22.80 14.46 -6.91
CA LYS A 187 -24.12 13.83 -6.92
C LYS A 187 -24.13 12.44 -6.28
N LEU A 188 -23.09 11.65 -6.52
CA LEU A 188 -22.95 10.33 -5.90
C LEU A 188 -22.80 10.46 -4.37
N VAL A 189 -21.96 11.38 -3.91
CA VAL A 189 -21.76 11.66 -2.47
C VAL A 189 -23.07 12.16 -1.85
N ALA A 190 -23.73 13.14 -2.47
CA ALA A 190 -25.01 13.66 -1.99
C ALA A 190 -26.08 12.57 -1.88
N ALA A 191 -26.20 11.71 -2.89
CA ALA A 191 -27.19 10.62 -2.89
C ALA A 191 -26.84 9.50 -1.87
N THR A 192 -25.54 9.15 -1.73
CA THR A 192 -25.08 8.11 -0.82
C THR A 192 -25.32 8.49 0.64
N PHE A 193 -24.94 9.71 1.00
CA PHE A 193 -24.98 10.22 2.37
C PHE A 193 -26.21 11.07 2.69
N GLN A 194 -27.14 11.21 1.74
CA GLN A 194 -28.35 12.04 1.86
C GLN A 194 -28.03 13.50 2.23
N LEU A 195 -26.98 14.04 1.65
CA LEU A 195 -26.52 15.41 1.86
C LEU A 195 -27.10 16.36 0.81
N SER A 196 -27.15 17.66 1.15
CA SER A 196 -27.42 18.69 0.15
C SER A 196 -26.24 18.81 -0.82
N ARG A 197 -26.52 19.26 -2.07
CA ARG A 197 -25.45 19.44 -3.08
C ARG A 197 -24.35 20.41 -2.64
N SER A 198 -24.70 21.43 -1.89
CA SER A 198 -23.76 22.44 -1.38
C SER A 198 -22.80 21.89 -0.30
N VAL A 199 -23.14 20.74 0.30
CA VAL A 199 -22.30 20.06 1.30
C VAL A 199 -21.46 18.95 0.67
N ALA A 200 -21.87 18.46 -0.51
CA ALA A 200 -21.22 17.37 -1.22
C ALA A 200 -20.23 17.82 -2.31
N SER A 201 -20.12 19.14 -2.55
CA SER A 201 -19.22 19.74 -3.55
C SER A 201 -17.91 20.29 -2.96
#